data_248645b4eeae9130503cdf00b5a1b148
#
_entry.id   248645b4eeae9130503cdf00b5a1b148
#
_cell.length_a   1.000
_cell.length_b   1.000
_cell.length_c   1.000
_cell.angle_alpha   90.00
_cell.angle_beta   90.00
_cell.angle_gamma   90.00
#
_symmetry.space_group_name_H-M   'P 1'
#
loop_
_entity.id
_entity.type
_entity.pdbx_description
1 polymer ?
#
loop_
_entity_poly.entity_id
_entity_poly.type
_entity_poly.pdbx_seq_one_letter_code
_entity_poly.pdbx_strand_id
1 'polypeptide(L)'
;MDSESQALPTLRQQGDVYLLDLGDGENRFNPDRNSVIEELLAEVEAAPAPRALVTVASGKVWSNGLDLEWFQAHPDRVQEALDQTERLFAAFLGAGIPTVAAIQGHCFAGGAMLALAHDYLIMREDRGYLCLPEADLGLPFTPGMNSLLLDRLPRRTAHEVMVTGRRYGGTDAAAAGIVDQVASEDLLVPAAIERAAGQAPKNPETLRAIKRRIYERTIELLETSHPLGS
;
A
#
# COMPACT_ATOMS: atom_id res chain seq x y z
N MET A 1 -7.77 5.04 28.22
CA MET A 1 -7.37 3.76 27.62
C MET A 1 -6.10 4.07 26.87
N ASP A 2 -4.98 3.55 27.39
CA ASP A 2 -3.68 3.80 26.79
C ASP A 2 -3.71 3.30 25.35
N SER A 3 -3.46 4.19 24.38
CA SER A 3 -3.17 3.78 23.02
C SER A 3 -1.87 2.97 23.11
N GLU A 4 -1.95 1.64 23.04
CA GLU A 4 -0.75 0.83 22.88
C GLU A 4 -0.03 1.39 21.66
N SER A 5 1.14 1.97 21.90
CA SER A 5 2.03 2.47 20.85
C SER A 5 2.32 1.33 19.90
N GLN A 6 1.70 1.35 18.72
CA GLN A 6 1.97 0.35 17.70
C GLN A 6 3.47 0.36 17.38
N ALA A 7 4.09 -0.81 17.33
CA ALA A 7 5.49 -0.95 16.93
C ALA A 7 5.70 -0.29 15.55
N LEU A 8 6.77 0.47 15.40
CA LEU A 8 7.13 1.10 14.14
C LEU A 8 7.55 0.04 13.10
N PRO A 9 7.37 0.31 11.81
CA PRO A 9 7.82 -0.57 10.73
C PRO A 9 9.32 -0.85 10.81
N THR A 10 9.71 -2.03 10.38
CA THR A 10 11.11 -2.47 10.36
C THR A 10 11.50 -3.01 8.99
N LEU A 11 12.80 -3.00 8.71
CA LEU A 11 13.36 -3.52 7.46
C LEU A 11 14.33 -4.67 7.76
N ARG A 12 14.22 -5.76 7.00
CA ARG A 12 15.20 -6.85 7.02
C ARG A 12 15.50 -7.30 5.60
N GLN A 13 16.69 -7.81 5.36
CA GLN A 13 17.13 -8.26 4.03
C GLN A 13 17.20 -9.78 3.96
N GLN A 14 16.76 -10.33 2.83
CA GLN A 14 16.86 -11.75 2.49
C GLN A 14 17.34 -11.88 1.03
N GLY A 15 18.64 -12.10 0.81
CA GLY A 15 19.25 -12.07 -0.52
C GLY A 15 19.08 -10.68 -1.15
N ASP A 16 18.52 -10.64 -2.36
CA ASP A 16 18.27 -9.40 -3.10
C ASP A 16 16.91 -8.75 -2.74
N VAL A 17 16.17 -9.33 -1.78
CA VAL A 17 14.84 -8.86 -1.39
C VAL A 17 14.90 -8.26 0.00
N TYR A 18 14.39 -7.05 0.14
CA TYR A 18 14.14 -6.38 1.39
C TYR A 18 12.69 -6.60 1.82
N LEU A 19 12.49 -6.89 3.10
CA LEU A 19 11.17 -7.11 3.68
C LEU A 19 10.87 -5.94 4.62
N LEU A 20 9.95 -5.09 4.21
CA LEU A 20 9.36 -4.03 5.02
C LEU A 20 8.23 -4.64 5.84
N ASP A 21 8.44 -4.80 7.13
CA ASP A 21 7.45 -5.36 8.05
C ASP A 21 6.68 -4.22 8.72
N LEU A 22 5.37 -4.14 8.44
CA LEU A 22 4.50 -3.15 9.04
C LEU A 22 4.19 -3.46 10.53
N GLY A 23 4.44 -4.69 10.98
CA GLY A 23 4.18 -5.12 12.34
C GLY A 23 2.88 -5.93 12.48
N ASP A 24 2.48 -6.13 13.73
CA ASP A 24 1.36 -7.00 14.11
C ASP A 24 0.19 -6.22 14.73
N GLY A 25 -0.02 -5.01 14.36
CA GLY A 25 -1.10 -4.16 14.84
C GLY A 25 -2.13 -3.84 13.77
N GLU A 26 -2.85 -2.75 14.01
CA GLU A 26 -3.77 -2.16 13.03
C GLU A 26 -3.04 -1.51 11.84
N ASN A 27 -1.75 -1.23 12.01
CA ASN A 27 -0.86 -0.66 10.98
C ASN A 27 -1.46 0.58 10.31
N ARG A 28 -2.03 1.49 11.15
CA ARG A 28 -2.68 2.73 10.71
C ARG A 28 -1.64 3.79 10.36
N PHE A 29 -1.93 4.58 9.31
CA PHE A 29 -1.07 5.65 8.83
C PHE A 29 -1.28 6.94 9.61
N ASN A 30 -0.21 7.44 10.20
CA ASN A 30 -0.07 8.74 10.80
C ASN A 30 1.32 9.29 10.45
N PRO A 31 1.63 10.57 10.70
CA PRO A 31 2.89 11.18 10.28
C PRO A 31 4.15 10.43 10.74
N ASP A 32 4.18 9.95 11.97
CA ASP A 32 5.36 9.27 12.50
C ASP A 32 5.62 7.95 11.77
N ARG A 33 4.56 7.16 11.58
CA ARG A 33 4.65 5.88 10.89
C ARG A 33 4.96 6.06 9.40
N ASN A 34 4.34 7.05 8.75
CA ASN A 34 4.57 7.34 7.35
C ASN A 34 6.04 7.74 7.10
N SER A 35 6.61 8.60 7.97
CA SER A 35 8.01 9.00 7.87
C SER A 35 8.95 7.79 7.95
N VAL A 36 8.70 6.85 8.86
CA VAL A 36 9.51 5.62 8.95
C VAL A 36 9.39 4.77 7.68
N ILE A 37 8.17 4.59 7.13
CA ILE A 37 7.99 3.82 5.89
C ILE A 37 8.72 4.50 4.72
N GLU A 38 8.64 5.83 4.60
CA GLU A 38 9.34 6.61 3.57
C GLU A 38 10.86 6.46 3.68
N GLU A 39 11.41 6.56 4.90
CA GLU A 39 12.84 6.38 5.17
C GLU A 39 13.31 4.98 4.79
N LEU A 40 12.57 3.93 5.17
CA LEU A 40 12.90 2.54 4.84
C LEU A 40 12.79 2.26 3.33
N LEU A 41 11.81 2.83 2.64
CA LEU A 41 11.72 2.75 1.18
C LEU A 41 12.93 3.41 0.52
N ALA A 42 13.31 4.60 0.98
CA ALA A 42 14.47 5.34 0.46
C ALA A 42 15.79 4.58 0.72
N GLU A 43 15.93 3.91 1.87
CA GLU A 43 17.07 3.04 2.18
C GLU A 43 17.20 1.92 1.13
N VAL A 44 16.09 1.22 0.82
CA VAL A 44 16.10 0.16 -0.20
C VAL A 44 16.39 0.73 -1.59
N GLU A 45 15.86 1.89 -1.93
CA GLU A 45 16.13 2.54 -3.22
C GLU A 45 17.59 2.99 -3.37
N ALA A 46 18.28 3.28 -2.27
CA ALA A 46 19.70 3.64 -2.26
C ALA A 46 20.64 2.42 -2.18
N ALA A 47 20.14 1.25 -1.82
CA ALA A 47 20.95 0.03 -1.71
C ALA A 47 21.55 -0.39 -3.07
N PRO A 48 22.66 -1.16 -3.09
CA PRO A 48 23.19 -1.71 -4.33
C PRO A 48 22.18 -2.64 -5.04
N ALA A 49 22.16 -2.56 -6.37
CA ALA A 49 21.41 -3.54 -7.18
C ALA A 49 22.17 -4.89 -7.24
N PRO A 50 21.47 -6.05 -7.40
CA PRO A 50 20.02 -6.20 -7.54
C PRO A 50 19.26 -6.01 -6.22
N ARG A 51 18.06 -5.43 -6.30
CA ARG A 51 17.22 -5.21 -5.12
C ARG A 51 15.74 -5.13 -5.46
N ALA A 52 14.89 -5.59 -4.54
CA ALA A 52 13.44 -5.48 -4.61
C ALA A 52 12.86 -5.37 -3.19
N LEU A 53 11.62 -4.92 -3.07
CA LEU A 53 10.92 -4.74 -1.81
C LEU A 53 9.68 -5.62 -1.74
N VAL A 54 9.49 -6.30 -0.60
CA VAL A 54 8.23 -6.95 -0.23
C VAL A 54 7.71 -6.30 1.05
N THR A 55 6.48 -5.79 1.03
CA THR A 55 5.82 -5.27 2.23
C THR A 55 4.98 -6.39 2.85
N VAL A 56 5.27 -6.69 4.11
CA VAL A 56 4.61 -7.73 4.90
C VAL A 56 3.99 -7.14 6.16
N ALA A 57 3.12 -7.88 6.78
CA ALA A 57 2.66 -7.64 8.14
C ALA A 57 2.35 -8.99 8.80
N SER A 58 2.08 -8.99 10.10
CA SER A 58 1.68 -10.17 10.84
C SER A 58 0.31 -9.99 11.51
N GLY A 59 -0.17 -11.01 12.19
CA GLY A 59 -1.45 -10.96 12.88
C GLY A 59 -2.67 -10.92 11.95
N LYS A 60 -3.68 -10.15 12.35
CA LYS A 60 -5.01 -10.12 11.71
C LYS A 60 -5.13 -9.07 10.61
N VAL A 61 -4.33 -8.02 10.68
CA VAL A 61 -4.48 -6.83 9.84
C VAL A 61 -3.17 -6.56 9.10
N TRP A 62 -3.25 -6.36 7.78
CA TRP A 62 -2.13 -5.83 7.00
C TRP A 62 -2.02 -4.32 7.19
N SER A 63 -3.12 -3.59 7.00
CA SER A 63 -3.29 -2.19 7.39
C SER A 63 -4.77 -1.80 7.35
N ASN A 64 -5.21 -1.01 8.32
CA ASN A 64 -6.55 -0.39 8.37
C ASN A 64 -6.59 1.04 7.81
N GLY A 65 -5.52 1.49 7.16
CA GLY A 65 -5.45 2.80 6.51
C GLY A 65 -5.18 3.94 7.48
N LEU A 66 -5.84 5.08 7.32
CA LEU A 66 -5.59 6.29 8.09
C LEU A 66 -5.90 6.12 9.59
N ASP A 67 -5.08 6.73 10.42
CA ASP A 67 -5.26 6.77 11.87
C ASP A 67 -6.28 7.86 12.25
N LEU A 68 -7.56 7.51 12.19
CA LEU A 68 -8.64 8.46 12.47
C LEU A 68 -8.63 8.95 13.94
N GLU A 69 -8.09 8.17 14.87
CA GLU A 69 -7.93 8.60 16.27
C GLU A 69 -6.86 9.70 16.37
N TRP A 70 -5.74 9.51 15.64
CA TRP A 70 -4.72 10.55 15.55
C TRP A 70 -5.27 11.83 14.88
N PHE A 71 -6.08 11.70 13.84
CA PHE A 71 -6.72 12.85 13.16
C PHE A 71 -7.67 13.60 14.09
N GLN A 72 -8.47 12.89 14.89
CA GLN A 72 -9.35 13.51 15.88
C GLN A 72 -8.57 14.25 16.97
N ALA A 73 -7.41 13.75 17.37
CA ALA A 73 -6.54 14.38 18.36
C ALA A 73 -5.76 15.59 17.80
N HIS A 74 -5.58 15.68 16.46
CA HIS A 74 -4.79 16.73 15.79
C HIS A 74 -5.57 17.36 14.63
N PRO A 75 -6.73 17.99 14.87
CA PRO A 75 -7.61 18.48 13.81
C PRO A 75 -6.98 19.57 12.93
N ASP A 76 -6.00 20.29 13.45
CA ASP A 76 -5.21 21.31 12.75
C ASP A 76 -4.14 20.73 11.81
N ARG A 77 -3.82 19.44 11.93
CA ARG A 77 -2.81 18.74 11.13
C ARG A 77 -3.36 17.67 10.19
N VAL A 78 -4.67 17.53 10.09
CA VAL A 78 -5.32 16.52 9.25
C VAL A 78 -4.86 16.59 7.80
N GLN A 79 -4.83 17.81 7.22
CA GLN A 79 -4.43 17.99 5.83
C GLN A 79 -2.95 17.61 5.60
N GLU A 80 -2.06 18.02 6.51
CA GLU A 80 -0.64 17.67 6.44
C GLU A 80 -0.42 16.16 6.45
N ALA A 81 -1.11 15.45 7.36
CA ALA A 81 -1.01 14.00 7.49
C ALA A 81 -1.61 13.26 6.28
N LEU A 82 -2.70 13.79 5.71
CA LEU A 82 -3.29 13.27 4.48
C LEU A 82 -2.34 13.42 3.30
N ASP A 83 -1.80 14.62 3.10
CA ASP A 83 -0.85 14.91 2.03
C ASP A 83 0.41 14.03 2.13
N GLN A 84 0.89 13.79 3.36
CA GLN A 84 2.02 12.87 3.58
C GLN A 84 1.65 11.42 3.21
N THR A 85 0.45 10.96 3.57
CA THR A 85 0.00 9.62 3.20
C THR A 85 -0.12 9.47 1.68
N GLU A 86 -0.63 10.48 0.99
CA GLU A 86 -0.71 10.47 -0.48
C GLU A 86 0.67 10.49 -1.14
N ARG A 87 1.62 11.28 -0.62
CA ARG A 87 3.02 11.24 -1.07
C ARG A 87 3.66 9.86 -0.87
N LEU A 88 3.34 9.17 0.23
CA LEU A 88 3.78 7.79 0.44
C LEU A 88 3.25 6.86 -0.67
N PHE A 89 1.98 6.98 -1.07
CA PHE A 89 1.43 6.21 -2.20
C PHE A 89 2.17 6.53 -3.51
N ALA A 90 2.44 7.82 -3.78
CA ALA A 90 3.20 8.26 -4.96
C ALA A 90 4.63 7.69 -4.97
N ALA A 91 5.29 7.64 -3.80
CA ALA A 91 6.63 7.10 -3.64
C ALA A 91 6.69 5.61 -4.03
N PHE A 92 5.75 4.79 -3.54
CA PHE A 92 5.65 3.38 -3.93
C PHE A 92 5.32 3.20 -5.42
N LEU A 93 4.33 3.94 -5.91
CA LEU A 93 3.88 3.87 -7.30
C LEU A 93 5.00 4.21 -8.30
N GLY A 94 5.84 5.19 -7.95
CA GLY A 94 6.96 5.67 -8.76
C GLY A 94 8.32 5.06 -8.41
N ALA A 95 8.40 4.11 -7.47
CA ALA A 95 9.67 3.55 -6.99
C ALA A 95 10.54 2.95 -8.10
N GLY A 96 11.85 3.19 -8.04
CA GLY A 96 12.82 2.63 -8.99
C GLY A 96 13.21 1.17 -8.71
N ILE A 97 12.44 0.48 -7.87
CA ILE A 97 12.62 -0.91 -7.49
C ILE A 97 11.33 -1.69 -7.71
N PRO A 98 11.38 -3.01 -7.95
CA PRO A 98 10.19 -3.85 -7.92
C PRO A 98 9.62 -3.92 -6.51
N THR A 99 8.30 -3.80 -6.38
CA THR A 99 7.59 -3.82 -5.11
C THR A 99 6.45 -4.85 -5.11
N VAL A 100 6.30 -5.60 -4.02
CA VAL A 100 5.24 -6.61 -3.85
C VAL A 100 4.57 -6.41 -2.49
N ALA A 101 3.25 -6.35 -2.45
CA ALA A 101 2.47 -6.40 -1.22
C ALA A 101 2.07 -7.85 -0.93
N ALA A 102 2.49 -8.39 0.23
CA ALA A 102 2.09 -9.71 0.73
C ALA A 102 1.01 -9.52 1.81
N ILE A 103 -0.25 -9.70 1.43
CA ILE A 103 -1.41 -9.35 2.23
C ILE A 103 -1.91 -10.58 2.99
N GLN A 104 -1.55 -10.71 4.29
CA GLN A 104 -1.90 -11.87 5.13
C GLN A 104 -3.25 -11.71 5.84
N GLY A 105 -3.82 -10.52 5.89
CA GLY A 105 -4.98 -10.20 6.70
C GLY A 105 -5.85 -9.07 6.11
N HIS A 106 -6.56 -8.36 6.95
CA HIS A 106 -7.39 -7.24 6.50
C HIS A 106 -6.54 -6.10 5.93
N CYS A 107 -6.97 -5.58 4.78
CA CYS A 107 -6.32 -4.51 4.03
C CYS A 107 -7.39 -3.49 3.63
N PHE A 108 -7.56 -2.44 4.43
CA PHE A 108 -8.70 -1.53 4.35
C PHE A 108 -8.29 -0.09 4.06
N ALA A 109 -9.17 0.64 3.36
CA ALA A 109 -9.05 2.08 3.13
C ALA A 109 -7.66 2.46 2.55
N GLY A 110 -6.97 3.41 3.17
CA GLY A 110 -5.60 3.78 2.81
C GLY A 110 -4.61 2.60 2.78
N GLY A 111 -4.85 1.54 3.57
CA GLY A 111 -4.06 0.31 3.50
C GLY A 111 -4.21 -0.41 2.16
N ALA A 112 -5.43 -0.51 1.64
CA ALA A 112 -5.69 -1.05 0.30
C ALA A 112 -5.08 -0.17 -0.79
N MET A 113 -5.09 1.16 -0.62
CA MET A 113 -4.45 2.10 -1.55
C MET A 113 -2.94 1.96 -1.56
N LEU A 114 -2.29 1.82 -0.39
CA LEU A 114 -0.86 1.53 -0.33
C LEU A 114 -0.53 0.19 -0.99
N ALA A 115 -1.32 -0.86 -0.73
CA ALA A 115 -1.13 -2.14 -1.40
C ALA A 115 -1.22 -1.99 -2.92
N LEU A 116 -2.23 -1.29 -3.44
CA LEU A 116 -2.41 -1.01 -4.86
C LEU A 116 -1.30 -0.13 -5.47
N ALA A 117 -0.57 0.64 -4.67
CA ALA A 117 0.60 1.39 -5.13
C ALA A 117 1.84 0.50 -5.37
N HIS A 118 1.85 -0.75 -4.91
CA HIS A 118 2.89 -1.72 -5.26
C HIS A 118 2.73 -2.24 -6.70
N ASP A 119 3.81 -2.81 -7.26
CA ASP A 119 3.76 -3.40 -8.61
C ASP A 119 2.88 -4.65 -8.65
N TYR A 120 2.97 -5.50 -7.61
CA TYR A 120 2.23 -6.76 -7.51
C TYR A 120 1.62 -6.95 -6.12
N LEU A 121 0.46 -7.58 -6.09
CA LEU A 121 -0.27 -7.92 -4.88
C LEU A 121 -0.47 -9.44 -4.80
N ILE A 122 -0.01 -10.05 -3.71
CA ILE A 122 -0.30 -11.45 -3.39
C ILE A 122 -1.08 -11.45 -2.08
N MET A 123 -2.24 -12.08 -2.08
CA MET A 123 -3.13 -12.10 -0.92
C MET A 123 -3.34 -13.52 -0.41
N ARG A 124 -3.49 -13.65 0.89
CA ARG A 124 -3.88 -14.91 1.52
C ARG A 124 -5.27 -15.33 1.05
N GLU A 125 -5.43 -16.62 0.67
CA GLU A 125 -6.66 -17.12 0.05
C GLU A 125 -7.82 -17.33 1.03
N ASP A 126 -7.51 -17.71 2.27
CA ASP A 126 -8.47 -18.20 3.27
C ASP A 126 -8.80 -17.19 4.38
N ARG A 127 -8.11 -16.04 4.43
CA ARG A 127 -8.28 -15.05 5.50
C ARG A 127 -8.03 -13.62 5.05
N GLY A 128 -8.76 -12.71 5.69
CA GLY A 128 -8.66 -11.27 5.43
C GLY A 128 -9.57 -10.82 4.29
N TYR A 129 -9.73 -9.52 4.20
CA TYR A 129 -10.49 -8.87 3.13
C TYR A 129 -9.73 -7.62 2.67
N LEU A 130 -9.75 -7.38 1.37
CA LEU A 130 -9.44 -6.07 0.80
C LEU A 130 -10.75 -5.30 0.65
N CYS A 131 -10.76 -4.03 1.07
CA CYS A 131 -11.99 -3.21 1.08
C CYS A 131 -11.64 -1.72 1.04
N LEU A 132 -12.42 -0.96 0.30
CA LEU A 132 -12.44 0.51 0.30
C LEU A 132 -13.78 0.97 0.90
N PRO A 133 -13.89 1.15 2.23
CA PRO A 133 -15.14 1.43 2.91
C PRO A 133 -15.54 2.90 2.90
N GLU A 134 -14.88 3.76 2.13
CA GLU A 134 -15.01 5.22 2.18
C GLU A 134 -16.45 5.69 1.91
N ALA A 135 -17.17 5.02 1.00
CA ALA A 135 -18.57 5.32 0.74
C ALA A 135 -19.47 5.08 1.97
N ASP A 136 -19.21 4.00 2.73
CA ASP A 136 -19.94 3.68 3.96
C ASP A 136 -19.58 4.63 5.11
N LEU A 137 -18.33 5.13 5.11
CA LEU A 137 -17.82 6.07 6.12
C LEU A 137 -18.17 7.54 5.81
N GLY A 138 -18.72 7.84 4.63
CA GLY A 138 -18.98 9.21 4.19
C GLY A 138 -17.71 10.02 3.93
N LEU A 139 -16.62 9.36 3.58
CA LEU A 139 -15.31 9.96 3.30
C LEU A 139 -15.05 9.89 1.78
N PRO A 140 -15.13 11.00 1.03
CA PRO A 140 -14.84 10.99 -0.39
C PRO A 140 -13.34 10.77 -0.63
N PHE A 141 -13.02 10.11 -1.74
CA PHE A 141 -11.63 10.00 -2.21
C PHE A 141 -11.12 11.35 -2.68
N THR A 142 -9.87 11.66 -2.39
CA THR A 142 -9.19 12.81 -3.02
C THR A 142 -8.98 12.54 -4.52
N PRO A 143 -8.67 13.56 -5.33
CA PRO A 143 -8.32 13.36 -6.74
C PRO A 143 -7.15 12.38 -6.94
N GLY A 144 -6.14 12.41 -6.06
CA GLY A 144 -4.99 11.50 -6.10
C GLY A 144 -5.37 10.04 -5.81
N MET A 145 -6.11 9.81 -4.72
CA MET A 145 -6.63 8.48 -4.36
C MET A 145 -7.53 7.92 -5.47
N ASN A 146 -8.45 8.73 -5.99
CA ASN A 146 -9.33 8.33 -7.08
C ASN A 146 -8.55 7.93 -8.33
N SER A 147 -7.53 8.69 -8.71
CA SER A 147 -6.68 8.41 -9.87
C SER A 147 -5.90 7.11 -9.68
N LEU A 148 -5.31 6.90 -8.50
CA LEU A 148 -4.61 5.65 -8.15
C LEU A 148 -5.51 4.42 -8.33
N LEU A 149 -6.71 4.47 -7.79
CA LEU A 149 -7.67 3.36 -7.87
C LEU A 149 -8.10 3.06 -9.32
N LEU A 150 -8.31 4.10 -10.13
CA LEU A 150 -8.68 3.95 -11.54
C LEU A 150 -7.52 3.43 -12.41
N ASP A 151 -6.29 3.72 -12.06
CA ASP A 151 -5.10 3.25 -12.80
C ASP A 151 -4.72 1.81 -12.42
N ARG A 152 -5.02 1.40 -11.18
CA ARG A 152 -4.59 0.11 -10.65
C ARG A 152 -5.64 -1.00 -10.71
N LEU A 153 -6.91 -0.65 -10.88
CA LEU A 153 -8.01 -1.61 -10.93
C LEU A 153 -8.68 -1.62 -12.31
N PRO A 154 -9.20 -2.77 -12.76
CA PRO A 154 -10.10 -2.80 -13.92
C PRO A 154 -11.26 -1.84 -13.71
N ARG A 155 -11.63 -1.02 -14.70
CA ARG A 155 -12.60 0.08 -14.53
C ARG A 155 -13.92 -0.35 -13.90
N ARG A 156 -14.45 -1.52 -14.25
CA ARG A 156 -15.69 -2.05 -13.65
C ARG A 156 -15.47 -2.41 -12.18
N THR A 157 -14.35 -3.05 -11.88
CA THR A 157 -13.96 -3.40 -10.50
C THR A 157 -13.73 -2.15 -9.67
N ALA A 158 -13.01 -1.14 -10.19
CA ALA A 158 -12.82 0.14 -9.53
C ALA A 158 -14.17 0.76 -9.13
N HIS A 159 -15.13 0.85 -10.08
CA HIS A 159 -16.47 1.36 -9.78
C HIS A 159 -17.12 0.57 -8.63
N GLU A 160 -17.15 -0.76 -8.72
CA GLU A 160 -17.81 -1.59 -7.69
C GLU A 160 -17.15 -1.43 -6.32
N VAL A 161 -15.81 -1.52 -6.24
CA VAL A 161 -15.06 -1.40 -4.99
C VAL A 161 -15.29 -0.04 -4.32
N MET A 162 -15.20 1.05 -5.10
CA MET A 162 -15.28 2.43 -4.58
C MET A 162 -16.70 2.84 -4.16
N VAL A 163 -17.73 2.33 -4.85
CA VAL A 163 -19.13 2.78 -4.63
C VAL A 163 -19.85 1.91 -3.61
N THR A 164 -19.41 0.64 -3.44
CA THR A 164 -20.16 -0.32 -2.60
C THR A 164 -19.50 -0.65 -1.28
N GLY A 165 -18.21 -0.34 -1.09
CA GLY A 165 -17.46 -0.79 0.08
C GLY A 165 -17.40 -2.33 0.23
N ARG A 166 -17.62 -3.07 -0.87
CA ARG A 166 -17.61 -4.54 -0.84
C ARG A 166 -16.27 -5.07 -0.34
N ARG A 167 -16.34 -6.07 0.53
CA ARG A 167 -15.19 -6.81 1.04
C ARG A 167 -14.86 -7.97 0.11
N TYR A 168 -13.63 -8.00 -0.41
CA TYR A 168 -13.13 -9.06 -1.27
C TYR A 168 -12.17 -9.96 -0.49
N GLY A 169 -12.51 -11.25 -0.30
CA GLY A 169 -11.54 -12.26 0.13
C GLY A 169 -10.54 -12.56 -0.98
N GLY A 170 -9.43 -13.24 -0.67
CA GLY A 170 -8.33 -13.44 -1.62
C GLY A 170 -8.79 -14.00 -2.97
N THR A 171 -9.58 -15.08 -2.97
CA THR A 171 -10.08 -15.70 -4.22
C THR A 171 -10.97 -14.75 -5.03
N ASP A 172 -11.89 -14.02 -4.37
CA ASP A 172 -12.74 -13.03 -5.03
C ASP A 172 -11.93 -11.85 -5.56
N ALA A 173 -10.93 -11.40 -4.80
CA ALA A 173 -10.03 -10.31 -5.20
C ALA A 173 -9.22 -10.68 -6.47
N ALA A 174 -8.73 -11.92 -6.55
CA ALA A 174 -8.06 -12.40 -7.75
C ALA A 174 -9.01 -12.52 -8.95
N ALA A 175 -10.20 -13.06 -8.75
CA ALA A 175 -11.22 -13.17 -9.81
C ALA A 175 -11.68 -11.78 -10.33
N ALA A 176 -11.69 -10.77 -9.47
CA ALA A 176 -12.02 -9.39 -9.82
C ALA A 176 -10.84 -8.60 -10.41
N GLY A 177 -9.63 -9.17 -10.47
CA GLY A 177 -8.41 -8.50 -10.94
C GLY A 177 -7.89 -7.43 -9.98
N ILE A 178 -8.17 -7.56 -8.68
CA ILE A 178 -7.67 -6.66 -7.62
C ILE A 178 -6.27 -7.09 -7.18
N VAL A 179 -6.04 -8.40 -7.04
CA VAL A 179 -4.75 -8.97 -6.70
C VAL A 179 -4.25 -9.88 -7.82
N ASP A 180 -2.93 -9.98 -7.96
CA ASP A 180 -2.30 -10.76 -9.03
C ASP A 180 -2.28 -12.27 -8.75
N GLN A 181 -2.24 -12.64 -7.46
CA GLN A 181 -2.11 -14.02 -7.03
C GLN A 181 -2.73 -14.22 -5.64
N VAL A 182 -3.19 -15.43 -5.37
CA VAL A 182 -3.51 -15.90 -4.01
C VAL A 182 -2.55 -17.00 -3.58
N ALA A 183 -2.33 -17.12 -2.28
CA ALA A 183 -1.49 -18.14 -1.69
C ALA A 183 -2.03 -18.58 -0.32
N SER A 184 -1.70 -19.82 0.09
CA SER A 184 -1.92 -20.27 1.48
C SER A 184 -1.04 -19.47 2.45
N GLU A 185 -1.34 -19.52 3.74
CA GLU A 185 -0.62 -18.76 4.78
C GLU A 185 0.88 -19.00 4.75
N ASP A 186 1.29 -20.25 4.66
CA ASP A 186 2.69 -20.69 4.64
C ASP A 186 3.44 -20.33 3.35
N LEU A 187 2.73 -20.17 2.24
CA LEU A 187 3.30 -19.84 0.93
C LEU A 187 3.23 -18.35 0.57
N LEU A 188 2.50 -17.54 1.31
CA LEU A 188 2.28 -16.12 0.97
C LEU A 188 3.59 -15.33 0.87
N VAL A 189 4.38 -15.32 1.92
CA VAL A 189 5.65 -14.58 1.96
C VAL A 189 6.70 -15.20 1.03
N PRO A 190 6.88 -16.54 0.98
CA PRO A 190 7.72 -17.18 -0.03
C PRO A 190 7.38 -16.81 -1.47
N ALA A 191 6.11 -16.81 -1.85
CA ALA A 191 5.67 -16.43 -3.20
C ALA A 191 5.95 -14.95 -3.51
N ALA A 192 5.76 -14.06 -2.52
CA ALA A 192 6.07 -12.64 -2.67
C ALA A 192 7.59 -12.41 -2.86
N ILE A 193 8.42 -13.10 -2.09
CA ILE A 193 9.88 -13.04 -2.22
C ILE A 193 10.32 -13.57 -3.60
N GLU A 194 9.80 -14.70 -4.04
CA GLU A 194 10.10 -15.26 -5.37
C GLU A 194 9.71 -14.29 -6.49
N ARG A 195 8.51 -13.70 -6.40
CA ARG A 195 8.04 -12.69 -7.36
C ARG A 195 8.95 -11.47 -7.40
N ALA A 196 9.35 -10.94 -6.25
CA ALA A 196 10.21 -9.78 -6.10
C ALA A 196 11.62 -10.08 -6.62
N ALA A 197 12.23 -11.20 -6.20
CA ALA A 197 13.56 -11.63 -6.61
C ALA A 197 13.69 -11.80 -8.12
N GLY A 198 12.66 -12.35 -8.77
CA GLY A 198 12.61 -12.49 -10.22
C GLY A 198 12.64 -11.16 -10.99
N GLN A 199 12.32 -10.05 -10.33
CA GLN A 199 12.33 -8.71 -10.92
C GLN A 199 13.51 -7.84 -10.43
N ALA A 200 14.19 -8.22 -9.34
CA ALA A 200 15.28 -7.46 -8.72
C ALA A 200 16.41 -7.03 -9.68
N PRO A 201 16.78 -7.81 -10.73
CA PRO A 201 17.83 -7.41 -11.68
C PRO A 201 17.46 -6.26 -12.62
N LYS A 202 16.25 -5.68 -12.54
CA LYS A 202 15.86 -4.53 -13.38
C LYS A 202 16.73 -3.32 -13.11
N ASN A 203 17.06 -2.57 -14.18
CA ASN A 203 17.77 -1.30 -14.02
C ASN A 203 16.88 -0.28 -13.29
N PRO A 204 17.32 0.26 -12.14
CA PRO A 204 16.47 1.10 -11.29
C PRO A 204 16.05 2.42 -11.94
N GLU A 205 16.96 3.07 -12.67
CA GLU A 205 16.67 4.35 -13.34
C GLU A 205 15.65 4.17 -14.45
N THR A 206 15.82 3.11 -15.26
CA THR A 206 14.89 2.75 -16.32
C THR A 206 13.52 2.37 -15.76
N LEU A 207 13.48 1.55 -14.70
CA LEU A 207 12.23 1.15 -14.06
C LEU A 207 11.48 2.36 -13.50
N ARG A 208 12.18 3.25 -12.79
CA ARG A 208 11.63 4.52 -12.28
C ARG A 208 11.05 5.37 -13.41
N ALA A 209 11.80 5.54 -14.49
CA ALA A 209 11.36 6.35 -15.63
C ALA A 209 10.09 5.77 -16.28
N ILE A 210 10.02 4.45 -16.43
CA ILE A 210 8.83 3.76 -16.96
C ILE A 210 7.63 3.94 -16.03
N LYS A 211 7.77 3.65 -14.74
CA LYS A 211 6.68 3.75 -13.77
C LYS A 211 6.16 5.19 -13.64
N ARG A 212 7.06 6.17 -13.52
CA ARG A 212 6.68 7.58 -13.47
C ARG A 212 6.01 8.06 -14.76
N ARG A 213 6.34 7.50 -15.91
CA ARG A 213 5.67 7.82 -17.18
C ARG A 213 4.27 7.19 -17.25
N ILE A 214 4.13 5.92 -16.82
CA ILE A 214 2.82 5.24 -16.78
C ILE A 214 1.85 6.01 -15.88
N TYR A 215 2.30 6.41 -14.69
CA TYR A 215 1.48 6.99 -13.62
C TYR A 215 1.69 8.50 -13.45
N GLU A 216 2.19 9.22 -14.47
CA GLU A 216 2.55 10.64 -14.41
C GLU A 216 1.44 11.48 -13.77
N ARG A 217 0.21 11.35 -14.29
CA ARG A 217 -0.94 12.12 -13.81
C ARG A 217 -1.34 11.74 -12.38
N THR A 218 -1.31 10.48 -12.06
CA THR A 218 -1.67 9.99 -10.71
C THR A 218 -0.65 10.45 -9.67
N ILE A 219 0.65 10.36 -9.99
CA ILE A 219 1.72 10.84 -9.11
C ILE A 219 1.58 12.37 -8.89
N GLU A 220 1.35 13.16 -9.94
CA GLU A 220 1.11 14.60 -9.80
C GLU A 220 -0.06 14.92 -8.85
N LEU A 221 -1.17 14.18 -8.97
CA LEU A 221 -2.34 14.37 -8.12
C LEU A 221 -2.07 13.96 -6.67
N LEU A 222 -1.33 12.86 -6.43
CA LEU A 222 -0.96 12.40 -5.10
C LEU A 222 0.10 13.33 -4.42
N GLU A 223 0.94 13.99 -5.20
CA GLU A 223 1.93 14.96 -4.70
C GLU A 223 1.34 16.37 -4.51
N THR A 224 0.13 16.62 -5.01
CA THR A 224 -0.57 17.92 -4.89
C THR A 224 -1.56 17.86 -3.73
N SER A 225 -1.50 18.86 -2.83
CA SER A 225 -2.45 18.97 -1.72
C SER A 225 -3.87 19.23 -2.21
N HIS A 226 -4.80 18.40 -1.80
CA HIS A 226 -6.23 18.54 -2.09
C HIS A 226 -7.02 18.49 -0.78
N PRO A 227 -7.83 19.51 -0.46
CA PRO A 227 -8.69 19.46 0.72
C PRO A 227 -9.65 18.26 0.66
N LEU A 228 -9.89 17.65 1.82
CA LEU A 228 -10.89 16.58 1.94
C LEU A 228 -12.27 17.11 1.47
N GLY A 229 -12.86 16.44 0.49
CA GLY A 229 -14.18 16.78 -0.05
C GLY A 229 -14.17 17.86 -1.15
N SER A 230 -12.99 18.17 -1.70
CA SER A 230 -12.88 19.06 -2.87
C SER A 230 -13.12 18.35 -4.20
#